data_c56b4a9002702e916786ef6e6ceb568c
#
_entry.id   c56b4a9002702e916786ef6e6ceb568c
#
_cell.length_a   1.000
_cell.length_b   1.000
_cell.length_c   1.000
_cell.angle_alpha   90.00
_cell.angle_beta   90.00
_cell.angle_gamma   90.00
#
_symmetry.space_group_name_H-M   'P 1'
#
loop_
_entity.id
_entity.type
_entity.pdbx_description
1 polymer ?
#
loop_
_entity_poly.entity_id
_entity_poly.type
_entity_poly.pdbx_seq_one_letter_code
_entity_poly.pdbx_strand_id
1 'polypeptide(L)'
;RIPQDVFPTDKKQKRDTIEIRLHEFNPNTADSSTLVHLGFQPWQAKNMLKYRAKGGKYRKAEDLRRLYGMTDSMYNALAPYIHIPQDSTIIHQQNSDTKKYAQKKDTILNLRTADTTELKMIRGIGSYRARQIVRYREQLGGFVRVEQVMEVAGMDQMVEDSVLKWFVLDSVVVEKIRVNHVSAQRLSKHPYLRFEQAKAIYELRRKKIRLNSVNDLESLDCIDAQTLEKISPYL
;
A
#
# COMPACT_ATOMS: atom_id res chain seq x y z
N ARG A 1 34.93 15.96 -19.70
CA ARG A 1 34.86 15.83 -18.21
C ARG A 1 33.39 16.05 -17.81
N ILE A 2 32.80 15.06 -17.20
CA ILE A 2 31.40 15.14 -16.70
C ILE A 2 31.41 15.81 -15.34
N PRO A 3 30.50 16.77 -15.06
CA PRO A 3 30.40 17.40 -13.76
C PRO A 3 30.08 16.36 -12.68
N GLN A 4 30.82 16.33 -11.58
CA GLN A 4 30.64 15.36 -10.48
C GLN A 4 29.36 15.59 -9.65
N ASP A 5 28.75 16.76 -9.77
CA ASP A 5 27.49 17.16 -9.10
C ASP A 5 26.24 16.51 -9.69
N VAL A 6 26.36 15.82 -10.83
CA VAL A 6 25.26 14.99 -11.41
C VAL A 6 24.92 13.78 -10.56
N PHE A 7 25.86 13.31 -9.73
CA PHE A 7 25.68 12.09 -8.93
C PHE A 7 25.53 12.42 -7.45
N PRO A 8 24.59 11.75 -6.74
CA PRO A 8 24.35 12.01 -5.33
C PRO A 8 25.57 11.63 -4.47
N THR A 9 26.07 12.55 -3.66
CA THR A 9 27.16 12.32 -2.72
C THR A 9 26.60 12.14 -1.31
N ASP A 10 27.00 11.09 -0.61
CA ASP A 10 26.61 10.85 0.77
C ASP A 10 27.59 11.56 1.73
N LYS A 11 27.10 12.45 2.56
CA LYS A 11 27.89 13.42 3.37
C LYS A 11 28.67 12.82 4.55
N LYS A 12 28.75 11.50 4.75
CA LYS A 12 29.24 10.90 6.00
C LYS A 12 30.37 9.87 5.95
N GLN A 13 31.13 9.75 4.87
CA GLN A 13 32.36 8.94 4.93
C GLN A 13 33.48 9.58 4.09
N LYS A 14 34.68 9.72 4.66
CA LYS A 14 35.92 9.86 3.90
C LYS A 14 36.00 8.65 2.98
N ARG A 15 35.80 8.86 1.68
CA ARG A 15 35.85 7.79 0.66
C ARG A 15 37.02 8.04 -0.25
N ASP A 16 37.74 6.98 -0.53
CA ASP A 16 38.56 6.92 -1.71
C ASP A 16 37.72 7.41 -2.89
N THR A 17 38.23 8.38 -3.62
CA THR A 17 37.54 9.02 -4.73
C THR A 17 37.35 7.96 -5.83
N ILE A 18 36.22 7.29 -5.89
CA ILE A 18 35.90 6.33 -6.95
C ILE A 18 35.82 7.13 -8.24
N GLU A 19 36.72 6.84 -9.16
CA GLU A 19 36.74 7.46 -10.47
C GLU A 19 35.51 6.98 -11.26
N ILE A 20 34.58 7.90 -11.57
CA ILE A 20 33.40 7.58 -12.38
C ILE A 20 33.83 7.39 -13.83
N ARG A 21 33.60 6.20 -14.37
CA ARG A 21 33.90 5.81 -15.75
C ARG A 21 32.60 5.36 -16.43
N LEU A 22 32.08 6.21 -17.29
CA LEU A 22 30.91 5.85 -18.09
C LEU A 22 31.31 4.94 -19.23
N HIS A 23 30.67 3.80 -19.31
CA HIS A 23 30.83 2.79 -20.39
C HIS A 23 29.48 2.07 -20.56
N GLU A 24 29.31 1.43 -21.68
CA GLU A 24 28.11 0.64 -21.95
C GLU A 24 27.91 -0.44 -20.89
N PHE A 25 26.69 -0.55 -20.43
CA PHE A 25 26.30 -1.56 -19.43
C PHE A 25 24.88 -2.05 -19.63
N ASN A 26 24.65 -3.28 -19.22
CA ASN A 26 23.32 -3.86 -19.15
C ASN A 26 22.85 -3.88 -17.68
N PRO A 27 21.79 -3.16 -17.34
CA PRO A 27 21.29 -3.11 -15.95
C PRO A 27 20.80 -4.47 -15.42
N ASN A 28 20.57 -5.44 -16.30
CA ASN A 28 20.18 -6.80 -15.91
C ASN A 28 21.38 -7.71 -15.57
N THR A 29 22.59 -7.39 -16.00
CA THR A 29 23.78 -8.24 -15.81
C THR A 29 24.90 -7.56 -15.05
N ALA A 30 24.99 -6.21 -15.09
CA ALA A 30 26.04 -5.46 -14.41
C ALA A 30 26.16 -5.85 -12.93
N ASP A 31 27.37 -6.03 -12.46
CA ASP A 31 27.67 -6.32 -11.05
C ASP A 31 27.69 -5.04 -10.18
N SER A 32 27.85 -5.22 -8.88
CA SER A 32 27.84 -4.09 -7.94
C SER A 32 29.02 -3.13 -8.17
N SER A 33 30.19 -3.62 -8.54
CA SER A 33 31.39 -2.82 -8.77
C SER A 33 31.23 -1.97 -10.02
N THR A 34 30.79 -2.56 -11.10
CA THR A 34 30.48 -1.86 -12.36
C THR A 34 29.47 -0.73 -12.13
N LEU A 35 28.38 -1.00 -11.40
CA LEU A 35 27.38 0.01 -11.10
C LEU A 35 27.95 1.18 -10.29
N VAL A 36 28.83 0.90 -9.32
CA VAL A 36 29.47 1.95 -8.53
C VAL A 36 30.44 2.79 -9.37
N HIS A 37 31.20 2.18 -10.29
CA HIS A 37 32.05 2.92 -11.23
C HIS A 37 31.24 3.76 -12.25
N LEU A 38 30.00 3.39 -12.54
CA LEU A 38 29.06 4.19 -13.34
C LEU A 38 28.42 5.35 -12.56
N GLY A 39 28.75 5.50 -11.26
CA GLY A 39 28.26 6.60 -10.42
C GLY A 39 27.04 6.26 -9.58
N PHE A 40 26.56 5.00 -9.58
CA PHE A 40 25.54 4.59 -8.63
C PHE A 40 26.11 4.54 -7.21
N GLN A 41 25.33 4.99 -6.24
CA GLN A 41 25.69 4.80 -4.85
C GLN A 41 25.64 3.30 -4.48
N PRO A 42 26.47 2.83 -3.53
CA PRO A 42 26.48 1.42 -3.12
C PRO A 42 25.12 0.87 -2.74
N TRP A 43 24.27 1.67 -2.11
CA TRP A 43 22.90 1.28 -1.75
C TRP A 43 21.98 1.17 -2.98
N GLN A 44 22.16 2.00 -4.02
CA GLN A 44 21.43 1.91 -5.29
C GLN A 44 21.81 0.62 -6.03
N ALA A 45 23.09 0.32 -6.14
CA ALA A 45 23.59 -0.93 -6.71
C ALA A 45 23.00 -2.15 -5.97
N LYS A 46 23.02 -2.13 -4.63
CA LYS A 46 22.40 -3.17 -3.81
C LYS A 46 20.90 -3.35 -4.07
N ASN A 47 20.17 -2.24 -4.25
CA ASN A 47 18.75 -2.29 -4.57
C ASN A 47 18.47 -2.88 -5.96
N MET A 48 19.31 -2.54 -6.96
CA MET A 48 19.22 -3.14 -8.30
C MET A 48 19.46 -4.65 -8.24
N LEU A 49 20.49 -5.10 -7.53
CA LEU A 49 20.77 -6.52 -7.36
C LEU A 49 19.65 -7.26 -6.64
N LYS A 50 19.08 -6.66 -5.57
CA LYS A 50 17.91 -7.23 -4.87
C LYS A 50 16.68 -7.31 -5.76
N TYR A 51 16.43 -6.31 -6.59
CA TYR A 51 15.35 -6.32 -7.56
C TYR A 51 15.49 -7.49 -8.54
N ARG A 52 16.70 -7.66 -9.10
CA ARG A 52 17.04 -8.77 -10.01
C ARG A 52 16.91 -10.13 -9.32
N ALA A 53 17.39 -10.28 -8.10
CA ALA A 53 17.31 -11.52 -7.32
C ALA A 53 15.85 -11.97 -7.07
N LYS A 54 14.90 -11.01 -7.07
CA LYS A 54 13.47 -11.28 -6.97
C LYS A 54 12.78 -11.51 -8.33
N GLY A 55 13.54 -11.75 -9.39
CA GLY A 55 13.02 -11.96 -10.75
C GLY A 55 12.68 -10.67 -11.50
N GLY A 56 13.04 -9.50 -10.95
CA GLY A 56 12.87 -8.21 -11.64
C GLY A 56 13.80 -8.07 -12.82
N LYS A 57 13.30 -7.51 -13.93
CA LYS A 57 14.08 -7.22 -15.15
C LYS A 57 13.82 -5.79 -15.62
N TYR A 58 14.88 -5.12 -16.08
CA TYR A 58 14.82 -3.86 -16.80
C TYR A 58 14.62 -4.18 -18.28
N ARG A 59 13.50 -3.79 -18.86
CA ARG A 59 13.14 -4.10 -20.25
C ARG A 59 13.52 -2.99 -21.22
N LYS A 60 13.59 -1.76 -20.72
CA LYS A 60 13.94 -0.56 -21.44
C LYS A 60 14.72 0.40 -20.54
N ALA A 61 15.46 1.32 -21.14
CA ALA A 61 16.28 2.29 -20.40
C ALA A 61 15.49 3.10 -19.36
N GLU A 62 14.26 3.48 -19.72
CA GLU A 62 13.38 4.28 -18.86
C GLU A 62 12.98 3.56 -17.56
N ASP A 63 13.08 2.24 -17.49
CA ASP A 63 12.78 1.49 -16.27
C ASP A 63 13.73 1.84 -15.12
N LEU A 64 14.94 2.34 -15.43
CA LEU A 64 15.89 2.83 -14.44
C LEU A 64 15.43 4.10 -13.72
N ARG A 65 14.54 4.90 -14.31
CA ARG A 65 13.95 6.07 -13.62
C ARG A 65 13.13 5.69 -12.39
N ARG A 66 12.68 4.43 -12.31
CA ARG A 66 11.93 3.91 -11.15
C ARG A 66 12.83 3.51 -9.97
N LEU A 67 14.16 3.54 -10.17
CA LEU A 67 15.09 3.24 -9.09
C LEU A 67 15.04 4.38 -8.07
N TYR A 68 14.82 4.02 -6.81
CA TYR A 68 14.83 5.01 -5.72
C TYR A 68 16.16 5.78 -5.69
N GLY A 69 16.08 7.11 -5.63
CA GLY A 69 17.25 8.00 -5.67
C GLY A 69 17.84 8.24 -7.06
N MET A 70 17.24 7.75 -8.15
CA MET A 70 17.60 8.13 -9.50
C MET A 70 17.09 9.55 -9.76
N THR A 71 17.99 10.47 -10.10
CA THR A 71 17.62 11.82 -10.54
C THR A 71 17.55 11.88 -12.06
N ASP A 72 16.79 12.83 -12.61
CA ASP A 72 16.74 13.00 -14.07
C ASP A 72 18.12 13.34 -14.65
N SER A 73 18.92 14.13 -13.93
CA SER A 73 20.30 14.43 -14.33
C SER A 73 21.17 13.19 -14.42
N MET A 74 21.10 12.31 -13.41
CA MET A 74 21.82 11.04 -13.38
C MET A 74 21.33 10.10 -14.49
N TYR A 75 20.02 10.00 -14.68
CA TYR A 75 19.44 9.20 -15.75
C TYR A 75 19.91 9.68 -17.13
N ASN A 76 19.84 10.97 -17.39
CA ASN A 76 20.24 11.55 -18.68
C ASN A 76 21.74 11.34 -18.98
N ALA A 77 22.59 11.37 -17.95
CA ALA A 77 24.02 11.06 -18.08
C ALA A 77 24.28 9.57 -18.40
N LEU A 78 23.45 8.66 -17.87
CA LEU A 78 23.60 7.21 -18.05
C LEU A 78 22.85 6.67 -19.28
N ALA A 79 21.79 7.33 -19.72
CA ALA A 79 20.91 6.85 -20.79
C ALA A 79 21.63 6.43 -22.08
N PRO A 80 22.64 7.17 -22.56
CA PRO A 80 23.39 6.78 -23.77
C PRO A 80 24.18 5.47 -23.62
N TYR A 81 24.49 5.07 -22.39
CA TYR A 81 25.33 3.91 -22.06
C TYR A 81 24.50 2.67 -21.66
N ILE A 82 23.17 2.80 -21.58
CA ILE A 82 22.31 1.68 -21.23
C ILE A 82 22.09 0.82 -22.47
N HIS A 83 22.67 -0.37 -22.46
CA HIS A 83 22.46 -1.36 -23.51
C HIS A 83 21.69 -2.55 -22.96
N ILE A 84 20.44 -2.70 -23.39
CA ILE A 84 19.61 -3.85 -23.06
C ILE A 84 19.40 -4.62 -24.35
N PRO A 85 20.03 -5.80 -24.50
CA PRO A 85 19.83 -6.63 -25.69
C PRO A 85 18.35 -6.94 -25.86
N GLN A 86 17.79 -6.62 -27.00
CA GLN A 86 16.49 -7.10 -27.37
C GLN A 86 16.65 -8.54 -27.84
N ASP A 87 16.40 -9.50 -26.96
CA ASP A 87 16.31 -10.90 -27.37
C ASP A 87 15.20 -11.05 -28.40
N SER A 88 15.57 -11.19 -29.66
CA SER A 88 14.69 -11.41 -30.82
C SER A 88 13.84 -12.68 -30.68
N THR A 89 14.10 -13.50 -29.69
CA THR A 89 13.39 -14.74 -29.38
C THR A 89 12.22 -14.57 -28.39
N ILE A 90 11.95 -13.35 -27.92
CA ILE A 90 10.84 -13.11 -26.98
C ILE A 90 9.66 -12.37 -27.70
N ILE A 91 9.41 -12.70 -28.96
CA ILE A 91 8.15 -12.27 -29.61
C ILE A 91 6.96 -13.09 -29.12
N HIS A 92 7.16 -14.17 -28.37
CA HIS A 92 6.07 -15.07 -27.98
C HIS A 92 5.86 -15.28 -26.46
N GLN A 93 6.53 -14.52 -25.58
CA GLN A 93 6.19 -14.53 -24.16
C GLN A 93 5.84 -13.13 -23.61
N GLN A 94 5.16 -12.33 -24.40
CA GLN A 94 4.44 -11.14 -23.95
C GLN A 94 3.14 -11.50 -23.23
N ASN A 95 3.03 -12.67 -22.62
CA ASN A 95 1.70 -13.13 -22.32
C ASN A 95 1.46 -13.85 -20.99
N SER A 96 2.27 -13.69 -19.95
CA SER A 96 1.77 -14.23 -18.68
C SER A 96 1.43 -13.20 -17.60
N ASP A 97 2.11 -12.03 -17.58
CA ASP A 97 1.80 -11.08 -16.53
C ASP A 97 1.05 -9.82 -16.98
N THR A 98 1.22 -9.40 -18.26
CA THR A 98 0.38 -8.33 -18.83
C THR A 98 -1.00 -8.84 -19.28
N LYS A 99 -1.16 -10.12 -19.62
CA LYS A 99 -2.48 -10.69 -19.91
C LYS A 99 -3.37 -10.86 -18.68
N LYS A 100 -2.82 -10.98 -17.48
CA LYS A 100 -3.61 -10.90 -16.25
C LYS A 100 -4.18 -9.50 -15.99
N TYR A 101 -3.58 -8.46 -16.56
CA TYR A 101 -4.13 -7.09 -16.46
C TYR A 101 -5.04 -6.70 -17.63
N ALA A 102 -5.04 -7.41 -18.75
CA ALA A 102 -5.79 -7.06 -19.96
C ALA A 102 -7.21 -7.65 -20.00
N GLN A 103 -7.58 -8.50 -19.06
CA GLN A 103 -8.96 -8.96 -18.86
C GLN A 103 -9.39 -8.71 -17.43
N LYS A 104 -9.32 -7.44 -16.97
CA LYS A 104 -10.16 -7.01 -15.87
C LYS A 104 -11.57 -6.91 -16.41
N LYS A 105 -12.28 -8.04 -16.41
CA LYS A 105 -13.74 -8.02 -16.47
C LYS A 105 -14.23 -7.06 -15.39
N ASP A 106 -15.27 -6.33 -15.71
CA ASP A 106 -16.02 -5.53 -14.74
C ASP A 106 -16.61 -6.47 -13.67
N THR A 107 -15.73 -6.94 -12.76
CA THR A 107 -16.09 -7.91 -11.74
C THR A 107 -16.48 -7.13 -10.51
N ILE A 108 -17.76 -7.08 -10.24
CA ILE A 108 -18.30 -6.56 -8.99
C ILE A 108 -17.89 -7.54 -7.88
N LEU A 109 -17.25 -7.03 -6.85
CA LEU A 109 -16.75 -7.81 -5.71
C LEU A 109 -17.60 -7.56 -4.47
N ASN A 110 -17.88 -8.63 -3.75
CA ASN A 110 -18.52 -8.53 -2.45
C ASN A 110 -17.50 -8.16 -1.38
N LEU A 111 -17.64 -6.96 -0.78
CA LEU A 111 -16.72 -6.48 0.27
C LEU A 111 -16.66 -7.39 1.50
N ARG A 112 -17.70 -8.18 1.73
CA ARG A 112 -17.74 -9.10 2.87
C ARG A 112 -16.76 -10.24 2.72
N THR A 113 -16.63 -10.81 1.52
CA THR A 113 -15.89 -12.06 1.27
C THR A 113 -14.61 -11.84 0.47
N ALA A 114 -14.52 -10.76 -0.30
CA ALA A 114 -13.39 -10.52 -1.20
C ALA A 114 -12.03 -10.65 -0.49
N ASP A 115 -11.17 -11.45 -1.08
CA ASP A 115 -9.80 -11.64 -0.62
C ASP A 115 -8.83 -10.63 -1.26
N THR A 116 -7.57 -10.65 -0.80
CA THR A 116 -6.55 -9.73 -1.33
C THR A 116 -6.23 -9.98 -2.80
N THR A 117 -6.50 -11.17 -3.34
CA THR A 117 -6.25 -11.51 -4.75
C THR A 117 -7.35 -10.93 -5.63
N GLU A 118 -8.60 -11.09 -5.24
CA GLU A 118 -9.76 -10.52 -5.89
C GLU A 118 -9.71 -8.99 -5.86
N LEU A 119 -9.46 -8.40 -4.70
CA LEU A 119 -9.34 -6.94 -4.55
C LEU A 119 -8.28 -6.31 -5.47
N LYS A 120 -7.17 -7.00 -5.71
CA LYS A 120 -6.14 -6.55 -6.68
C LYS A 120 -6.61 -6.56 -8.13
N MET A 121 -7.72 -7.19 -8.46
CA MET A 121 -8.30 -7.13 -9.80
C MET A 121 -8.88 -5.74 -10.10
N ILE A 122 -9.27 -4.98 -9.09
CA ILE A 122 -9.79 -3.64 -9.26
C ILE A 122 -8.64 -2.67 -9.62
N ARG A 123 -8.87 -1.88 -10.66
CA ARG A 123 -7.90 -0.88 -11.08
C ARG A 123 -7.67 0.14 -9.97
N GLY A 124 -6.40 0.34 -9.59
CA GLY A 124 -6.01 1.25 -8.51
C GLY A 124 -5.89 0.57 -7.15
N ILE A 125 -6.40 -0.64 -6.96
CA ILE A 125 -6.19 -1.42 -5.73
C ILE A 125 -5.00 -2.35 -5.92
N GLY A 126 -3.84 -1.93 -5.39
CA GLY A 126 -2.64 -2.75 -5.33
C GLY A 126 -2.57 -3.58 -4.06
N SER A 127 -1.48 -4.35 -3.90
CA SER A 127 -1.29 -5.25 -2.75
C SER A 127 -1.34 -4.53 -1.39
N TYR A 128 -0.95 -3.27 -1.30
CA TYR A 128 -1.04 -2.48 -0.07
C TYR A 128 -2.50 -2.20 0.29
N ARG A 129 -3.26 -1.56 -0.63
CA ARG A 129 -4.68 -1.22 -0.42
C ARG A 129 -5.53 -2.45 -0.17
N ALA A 130 -5.33 -3.54 -0.92
CA ALA A 130 -6.03 -4.80 -0.71
C ALA A 130 -5.86 -5.33 0.72
N ARG A 131 -4.62 -5.33 1.25
CA ARG A 131 -4.38 -5.73 2.64
C ARG A 131 -5.00 -4.79 3.66
N GLN A 132 -5.00 -3.46 3.39
CA GLN A 132 -5.63 -2.50 4.28
C GLN A 132 -7.15 -2.68 4.32
N ILE A 133 -7.80 -2.95 3.18
CA ILE A 133 -9.24 -3.24 3.12
C ILE A 133 -9.59 -4.46 3.96
N VAL A 134 -8.87 -5.57 3.79
CA VAL A 134 -9.11 -6.80 4.58
C VAL A 134 -8.89 -6.54 6.06
N ARG A 135 -7.79 -5.89 6.44
CA ARG A 135 -7.49 -5.55 7.84
C ARG A 135 -8.55 -4.64 8.45
N TYR A 136 -9.00 -3.63 7.70
CA TYR A 136 -10.03 -2.71 8.17
C TYR A 136 -11.37 -3.42 8.37
N ARG A 137 -11.75 -4.30 7.44
CA ARG A 137 -12.91 -5.19 7.58
C ARG A 137 -12.88 -6.00 8.88
N GLU A 138 -11.72 -6.59 9.19
CA GLU A 138 -11.53 -7.38 10.42
C GLU A 138 -11.62 -6.50 11.68
N GLN A 139 -11.08 -5.28 11.63
CA GLN A 139 -11.14 -4.33 12.74
C GLN A 139 -12.56 -3.80 12.99
N LEU A 140 -13.33 -3.59 11.91
CA LEU A 140 -14.75 -3.20 12.01
C LEU A 140 -15.63 -4.34 12.50
N GLY A 141 -15.28 -5.60 12.25
CA GLY A 141 -16.18 -6.74 12.37
C GLY A 141 -17.08 -6.94 11.15
N GLY A 142 -16.76 -6.28 10.03
CA GLY A 142 -17.48 -6.30 8.77
C GLY A 142 -17.90 -4.92 8.28
N PHE A 143 -18.12 -4.76 6.99
CA PHE A 143 -18.67 -3.53 6.42
C PHE A 143 -20.20 -3.53 6.51
N VAL A 144 -20.79 -2.41 6.88
CA VAL A 144 -22.25 -2.16 6.86
C VAL A 144 -22.70 -1.33 5.66
N ARG A 145 -21.77 -0.56 5.07
CA ARG A 145 -21.98 0.24 3.87
C ARG A 145 -20.75 0.15 2.96
N VAL A 146 -20.96 0.25 1.66
CA VAL A 146 -19.89 0.17 0.66
C VAL A 146 -18.92 1.35 0.80
N GLU A 147 -19.45 2.52 1.15
CA GLU A 147 -18.69 3.78 1.30
C GLU A 147 -17.60 3.69 2.36
N GLN A 148 -17.74 2.81 3.35
CA GLN A 148 -16.72 2.59 4.37
C GLN A 148 -15.37 2.13 3.81
N VAL A 149 -15.34 1.62 2.58
CA VAL A 149 -14.07 1.27 1.93
C VAL A 149 -13.19 2.50 1.70
N MET A 150 -13.80 3.68 1.58
CA MET A 150 -13.08 4.95 1.41
C MET A 150 -12.42 5.43 2.71
N GLU A 151 -12.86 4.94 3.86
CA GLU A 151 -12.22 5.22 5.16
C GLU A 151 -10.89 4.46 5.35
N VAL A 152 -10.60 3.51 4.46
CA VAL A 152 -9.38 2.69 4.53
C VAL A 152 -8.15 3.51 4.14
N ALA A 153 -7.08 3.39 4.92
CA ALA A 153 -5.83 4.11 4.67
C ALA A 153 -5.32 3.90 3.22
N GLY A 154 -5.09 5.01 2.52
CA GLY A 154 -4.61 5.05 1.14
C GLY A 154 -5.71 4.97 0.08
N MET A 155 -7.00 4.97 0.47
CA MET A 155 -8.14 5.05 -0.45
C MET A 155 -8.58 6.50 -0.71
N ASP A 156 -8.23 7.41 0.17
CA ASP A 156 -8.53 8.85 0.15
C ASP A 156 -8.11 9.57 -1.14
N GLN A 157 -7.10 9.04 -1.84
CA GLN A 157 -6.60 9.58 -3.12
C GLN A 157 -7.29 8.97 -4.34
N MET A 158 -8.27 8.11 -4.15
CA MET A 158 -8.99 7.49 -5.25
C MET A 158 -10.28 8.25 -5.53
N VAL A 159 -10.68 8.25 -6.81
CA VAL A 159 -11.98 8.81 -7.19
C VAL A 159 -13.07 7.86 -6.69
N GLU A 160 -13.84 8.30 -5.71
CA GLU A 160 -14.86 7.51 -5.01
C GLU A 160 -15.81 6.80 -5.97
N ASP A 161 -16.43 7.53 -6.88
CA ASP A 161 -17.37 6.98 -7.89
C ASP A 161 -16.73 5.90 -8.78
N SER A 162 -15.40 5.99 -8.99
CA SER A 162 -14.68 5.02 -9.81
C SER A 162 -14.40 3.72 -9.07
N VAL A 163 -14.41 3.73 -7.74
CA VAL A 163 -14.08 2.58 -6.90
C VAL A 163 -15.34 1.90 -6.39
N LEU A 164 -16.30 2.66 -5.88
CA LEU A 164 -17.51 2.12 -5.25
C LEU A 164 -18.34 1.26 -6.19
N LYS A 165 -18.36 1.59 -7.50
CA LYS A 165 -19.07 0.79 -8.51
C LYS A 165 -18.60 -0.68 -8.61
N TRP A 166 -17.41 -0.99 -8.11
CA TRP A 166 -16.85 -2.34 -8.13
C TRP A 166 -17.20 -3.16 -6.90
N PHE A 167 -17.90 -2.55 -5.94
CA PHE A 167 -18.22 -3.19 -4.67
C PHE A 167 -19.72 -3.31 -4.45
N VAL A 168 -20.08 -4.45 -3.86
CA VAL A 168 -21.44 -4.68 -3.34
C VAL A 168 -21.34 -5.28 -1.95
N LEU A 169 -22.43 -5.15 -1.20
CA LEU A 169 -22.68 -5.90 0.02
C LEU A 169 -23.98 -6.69 -0.20
N ASP A 170 -23.85 -8.01 -0.30
CA ASP A 170 -25.01 -8.90 -0.49
C ASP A 170 -25.85 -9.06 0.78
N SER A 171 -25.21 -8.93 1.92
CA SER A 171 -25.86 -8.95 3.23
C SER A 171 -25.03 -8.18 4.24
N VAL A 172 -25.70 -7.47 5.16
CA VAL A 172 -25.05 -6.78 6.27
C VAL A 172 -24.96 -7.75 7.44
N VAL A 173 -23.88 -8.50 7.50
CA VAL A 173 -23.56 -9.36 8.65
C VAL A 173 -22.29 -8.85 9.28
N VAL A 174 -22.38 -8.32 10.49
CA VAL A 174 -21.24 -7.80 11.25
C VAL A 174 -21.06 -8.59 12.53
N GLU A 175 -19.82 -8.73 12.95
CA GLU A 175 -19.49 -9.30 14.25
C GLU A 175 -19.71 -8.24 15.34
N LYS A 176 -20.75 -8.44 16.13
CA LYS A 176 -21.11 -7.50 17.20
C LYS A 176 -20.16 -7.59 18.38
N ILE A 177 -19.77 -6.43 18.88
CA ILE A 177 -18.96 -6.31 20.08
C ILE A 177 -19.86 -6.54 21.31
N ARG A 178 -19.52 -7.50 22.13
CA ARG A 178 -20.19 -7.73 23.40
C ARG A 178 -19.82 -6.64 24.42
N VAL A 179 -20.34 -5.43 24.23
CA VAL A 179 -19.99 -4.22 24.99
C VAL A 179 -20.00 -4.43 26.50
N ASN A 180 -20.89 -5.27 27.01
CA ASN A 180 -20.99 -5.59 28.43
C ASN A 180 -19.90 -6.53 28.96
N HIS A 181 -19.07 -7.13 28.09
CA HIS A 181 -18.08 -8.13 28.49
C HIS A 181 -16.63 -7.77 28.09
N VAL A 182 -16.45 -6.92 27.11
CA VAL A 182 -15.10 -6.60 26.59
C VAL A 182 -14.40 -5.54 27.44
N SER A 183 -13.07 -5.53 27.42
CA SER A 183 -12.24 -4.50 28.08
C SER A 183 -12.23 -3.20 27.27
N ALA A 184 -11.92 -2.07 27.92
CA ALA A 184 -11.72 -0.78 27.24
C ALA A 184 -10.63 -0.88 26.15
N GLN A 185 -9.55 -1.60 26.42
CA GLN A 185 -8.48 -1.83 25.46
C GLN A 185 -8.95 -2.60 24.22
N ARG A 186 -9.88 -3.53 24.35
CA ARG A 186 -10.45 -4.26 23.21
C ARG A 186 -11.44 -3.39 22.44
N LEU A 187 -12.26 -2.59 23.13
CA LEU A 187 -13.15 -1.60 22.51
C LEU A 187 -12.37 -0.58 21.68
N SER A 188 -11.25 -0.08 22.18
CA SER A 188 -10.43 0.93 21.46
C SER A 188 -9.71 0.39 20.22
N LYS A 189 -9.78 -0.92 19.94
CA LYS A 189 -9.31 -1.48 18.67
C LYS A 189 -10.25 -1.26 17.52
N HIS A 190 -11.52 -0.94 17.82
CA HIS A 190 -12.50 -0.63 16.80
C HIS A 190 -12.19 0.75 16.17
N PRO A 191 -12.18 0.89 14.82
CA PRO A 191 -11.77 2.12 14.13
C PRO A 191 -12.55 3.37 14.53
N TYR A 192 -13.79 3.22 14.96
CA TYR A 192 -14.67 4.33 15.35
C TYR A 192 -14.58 4.75 16.81
N LEU A 193 -13.78 4.06 17.63
CA LEU A 193 -13.64 4.37 19.05
C LEU A 193 -12.21 4.75 19.39
N ARG A 194 -12.03 5.94 19.95
CA ARG A 194 -10.76 6.34 20.59
C ARG A 194 -10.66 5.69 21.96
N PHE A 195 -9.45 5.58 22.47
CA PHE A 195 -9.21 4.97 23.78
C PHE A 195 -10.00 5.64 24.91
N GLU A 196 -10.10 6.98 24.91
CA GLU A 196 -10.87 7.75 25.90
C GLU A 196 -12.36 7.41 25.85
N GLN A 197 -12.93 7.29 24.66
CA GLN A 197 -14.32 6.88 24.46
C GLN A 197 -14.56 5.45 24.94
N ALA A 198 -13.66 4.53 24.58
CA ALA A 198 -13.73 3.15 25.03
C ALA A 198 -13.62 3.02 26.56
N LYS A 199 -12.80 3.86 27.20
CA LYS A 199 -12.69 3.95 28.66
C LYS A 199 -13.97 4.49 29.29
N ALA A 200 -14.54 5.55 28.72
CA ALA A 200 -15.80 6.13 29.22
C ALA A 200 -16.97 5.11 29.12
N ILE A 201 -17.07 4.35 28.02
CA ILE A 201 -18.04 3.26 27.88
C ILE A 201 -17.84 2.20 28.97
N TYR A 202 -16.59 1.81 29.22
CA TYR A 202 -16.25 0.83 30.25
C TYR A 202 -16.65 1.33 31.67
N GLU A 203 -16.41 2.61 31.99
CA GLU A 203 -16.76 3.21 33.27
C GLU A 203 -18.28 3.38 33.44
N LEU A 204 -18.97 3.79 32.36
CA LEU A 204 -20.42 3.87 32.36
C LEU A 204 -21.06 2.50 32.65
N ARG A 205 -20.56 1.45 32.01
CA ARG A 205 -21.00 0.07 32.27
C ARG A 205 -20.81 -0.31 33.75
N ARG A 206 -19.68 0.05 34.33
CA ARG A 206 -19.42 -0.22 35.77
C ARG A 206 -20.45 0.51 36.68
N LYS A 207 -20.81 1.75 36.31
CA LYS A 207 -21.79 2.55 37.08
C LYS A 207 -23.22 2.01 36.95
N LYS A 208 -23.61 1.65 35.73
CA LYS A 208 -24.98 1.14 35.43
C LYS A 208 -25.11 -0.38 35.61
N ILE A 209 -24.05 -1.09 36.01
CA ILE A 209 -23.99 -2.56 36.10
C ILE A 209 -24.06 -3.21 34.70
N ARG A 210 -24.95 -2.75 33.84
CA ARG A 210 -25.15 -3.21 32.47
C ARG A 210 -25.64 -2.07 31.57
N LEU A 211 -25.17 -2.07 30.33
CA LEU A 211 -25.73 -1.26 29.27
C LEU A 211 -26.83 -2.06 28.56
N ASN A 212 -28.03 -1.49 28.46
CA ASN A 212 -29.20 -2.15 27.89
C ASN A 212 -29.43 -1.78 26.42
N SER A 213 -29.00 -0.59 26.02
CA SER A 213 -29.15 -0.09 24.65
C SER A 213 -27.95 0.78 24.24
N VAL A 214 -27.83 1.03 22.95
CA VAL A 214 -26.85 1.97 22.40
C VAL A 214 -27.12 3.40 22.89
N ASN A 215 -28.39 3.74 23.14
CA ASN A 215 -28.78 5.07 23.64
C ASN A 215 -28.24 5.37 25.06
N ASP A 216 -27.88 4.34 25.83
CA ASP A 216 -27.18 4.55 27.09
C ASP A 216 -25.86 5.32 26.91
N LEU A 217 -25.25 5.24 25.70
CA LEU A 217 -23.99 5.92 25.36
C LEU A 217 -24.20 7.42 25.08
N GLU A 218 -25.41 7.87 24.78
CA GLU A 218 -25.75 9.31 24.58
C GLU A 218 -25.44 10.14 25.81
N SER A 219 -25.42 9.51 26.99
CA SER A 219 -25.06 10.18 28.25
C SER A 219 -23.59 10.51 28.40
N LEU A 220 -22.75 10.10 27.42
CA LEU A 220 -21.31 10.32 27.42
C LEU A 220 -20.96 11.52 26.52
N ASP A 221 -20.56 12.64 27.11
CA ASP A 221 -20.18 13.88 26.40
C ASP A 221 -19.03 13.67 25.39
N CYS A 222 -18.23 12.63 25.58
CA CYS A 222 -17.10 12.30 24.69
C CYS A 222 -17.52 11.52 23.43
N ILE A 223 -18.78 11.10 23.30
CA ILE A 223 -19.31 10.38 22.14
C ILE A 223 -20.33 11.30 21.45
N ASP A 224 -19.94 11.82 20.30
CA ASP A 224 -20.85 12.62 19.49
C ASP A 224 -21.85 11.75 18.73
N ALA A 225 -22.93 12.37 18.23
CA ALA A 225 -23.99 11.68 17.50
C ALA A 225 -23.46 10.94 16.26
N GLN A 226 -22.45 11.50 15.57
CA GLN A 226 -21.84 10.87 14.40
C GLN A 226 -21.07 9.59 14.77
N THR A 227 -20.30 9.62 15.85
CA THR A 227 -19.61 8.45 16.37
C THR A 227 -20.62 7.38 16.80
N LEU A 228 -21.69 7.79 17.48
CA LEU A 228 -22.75 6.89 17.93
C LEU A 228 -23.44 6.20 16.76
N GLU A 229 -23.80 6.95 15.71
CA GLU A 229 -24.39 6.39 14.49
C GLU A 229 -23.47 5.38 13.82
N LYS A 230 -22.17 5.69 13.70
CA LYS A 230 -21.20 4.82 13.08
C LYS A 230 -20.94 3.53 13.87
N ILE A 231 -20.93 3.60 15.21
CA ILE A 231 -20.61 2.42 16.04
C ILE A 231 -21.83 1.55 16.34
N SER A 232 -23.04 2.12 16.30
CA SER A 232 -24.31 1.45 16.64
C SER A 232 -24.49 0.08 15.98
N PRO A 233 -24.22 -0.12 14.69
CA PRO A 233 -24.37 -1.42 14.05
C PRO A 233 -23.46 -2.53 14.64
N TYR A 234 -22.40 -2.15 15.33
CA TYR A 234 -21.37 -3.04 15.85
C TYR A 234 -21.50 -3.34 17.36
N LEU A 235 -22.46 -2.74 18.04
CA LEU A 235 -22.72 -2.92 19.47
C LEU A 235 -23.89 -3.86 19.78
#